data_e2b68dac5c0c7e5e0d0ddc67c091dad3
#
_entry.id   e2b68dac5c0c7e5e0d0ddc67c091dad3
#
_cell.length_a   1.000
_cell.length_b   1.000
_cell.length_c   1.000
_cell.angle_alpha   90.00
_cell.angle_beta   90.00
_cell.angle_gamma   90.00
#
_symmetry.space_group_name_H-M   'P 1'
#
loop_
_entity.id
_entity.type
_entity.pdbx_description
1 polymer ?
#
loop_
_entity_poly.entity_id
_entity_poly.type
_entity_poly.pdbx_seq_one_letter_code
_entity_poly.pdbx_strand_id
1 'polypeptide(L)'
;RADSPGMKYKHYAPKAKITILDADSREFTEYVNSQKKEGLFALCFEEDVPFLQVPYISLGKDETDQAKHLFAALRELDERGAQEVYARCPSKQGVGLAVYNRLIRAAAYQEHTLDGESEA
;
A
#
# COMPACT_ATOMS: atom_id res chain seq x y z
N ARG A 1 26.18 0.81 -14.66
CA ARG A 1 25.82 0.86 -14.67
C ARG A 1 24.98 0.36 -14.19
N ALA A 2 25.12 0.20 -13.52
CA ALA A 2 24.13 -0.17 -12.73
C ALA A 2 22.91 -0.17 -13.36
N ASP A 3 23.00 0.04 -14.43
CA ASP A 3 21.86 0.43 -15.04
C ASP A 3 21.15 -0.64 -15.73
N SER A 4 21.28 -1.85 -15.32
CA SER A 4 20.48 -2.90 -15.92
C SER A 4 19.01 -2.63 -15.65
N PRO A 5 18.16 -2.81 -16.64
CA PRO A 5 16.74 -2.56 -16.44
C PRO A 5 16.13 -3.42 -15.33
N GLY A 6 16.60 -4.64 -15.21
CA GLY A 6 16.07 -5.51 -14.17
C GLY A 6 16.35 -4.98 -12.78
N MET A 7 17.54 -4.46 -12.59
CA MET A 7 17.88 -3.90 -11.30
C MET A 7 17.04 -2.67 -11.00
N LYS A 8 16.84 -1.84 -11.99
CA LYS A 8 16.07 -0.63 -11.80
C LYS A 8 14.66 -0.93 -11.34
N TYR A 9 13.99 -1.88 -11.96
CA TYR A 9 12.63 -2.20 -11.58
C TYR A 9 12.57 -3.04 -10.31
N LYS A 10 13.55 -3.91 -10.13
CA LYS A 10 13.58 -4.78 -8.99
C LYS A 10 13.67 -4.02 -7.68
N HIS A 11 14.38 -2.90 -7.73
CA HIS A 11 14.62 -2.12 -6.53
C HIS A 11 13.86 -0.82 -6.51
N TYR A 12 12.82 -0.72 -7.34
CA TYR A 12 12.03 0.51 -7.35
C TYR A 12 11.42 0.73 -5.97
N ALA A 13 11.61 1.91 -5.46
CA ALA A 13 10.99 2.31 -4.21
C ALA A 13 10.48 3.73 -4.38
N PRO A 14 9.21 3.97 -4.07
CA PRO A 14 8.67 5.33 -4.16
C PRO A 14 9.35 6.23 -3.15
N LYS A 15 9.26 7.53 -3.38
CA LYS A 15 9.79 8.50 -2.44
C LYS A 15 8.97 8.55 -1.16
N ALA A 16 7.69 8.21 -1.25
CA ALA A 16 6.82 8.24 -0.09
C ALA A 16 7.25 7.19 0.92
N LYS A 17 7.03 7.51 2.18
CA LYS A 17 7.20 6.53 3.24
C LYS A 17 5.94 5.65 3.25
N ILE A 18 6.10 4.37 3.01
CA ILE A 18 4.98 3.44 2.97
C ILE A 18 5.00 2.56 4.19
N THR A 19 3.86 2.41 4.84
CA THR A 19 3.68 1.48 5.94
C THR A 19 2.51 0.57 5.60
N ILE A 20 2.73 -0.74 5.64
CA ILE A 20 1.67 -1.70 5.40
C ILE A 20 0.90 -1.90 6.69
N LEU A 21 -0.42 -1.88 6.60
CA LEU A 21 -1.29 -2.11 7.75
C LEU A 21 -2.02 -3.43 7.55
N ASP A 22 -1.72 -4.39 8.42
CA ASP A 22 -2.38 -5.69 8.40
C ASP A 22 -3.67 -5.54 9.19
N ALA A 23 -4.78 -5.40 8.47
CA ALA A 23 -6.06 -5.04 9.08
C ALA A 23 -7.18 -5.40 8.12
N ASP A 24 -8.39 -5.54 8.65
CA ASP A 24 -9.53 -5.65 7.76
C ASP A 24 -9.93 -4.27 7.22
N SER A 25 -10.94 -4.23 6.36
CA SER A 25 -11.30 -2.99 5.70
C SER A 25 -11.72 -1.91 6.68
N ARG A 26 -12.50 -2.28 7.69
CA ARG A 26 -12.99 -1.31 8.66
C ARG A 26 -11.84 -0.73 9.48
N GLU A 27 -10.99 -1.61 10.00
CA GLU A 27 -9.86 -1.16 10.81
C GLU A 27 -8.93 -0.27 10.01
N PHE A 28 -8.67 -0.69 8.78
CA PHE A 28 -7.77 0.05 7.90
C PHE A 28 -8.31 1.44 7.62
N THR A 29 -9.57 1.52 7.18
CA THR A 29 -10.12 2.81 6.78
C THR A 29 -10.29 3.76 7.94
N GLU A 30 -10.70 3.22 9.11
CA GLU A 30 -10.83 4.06 10.29
C GLU A 30 -9.47 4.62 10.71
N TYR A 31 -8.45 3.77 10.71
CA TYR A 31 -7.14 4.24 11.11
C TYR A 31 -6.60 5.29 10.16
N VAL A 32 -6.67 5.00 8.86
CA VAL A 32 -6.13 5.92 7.86
C VAL A 32 -6.84 7.27 7.94
N ASN A 33 -8.16 7.25 8.05
CA ASN A 33 -8.91 8.48 8.16
C ASN A 33 -8.52 9.28 9.40
N SER A 34 -8.18 8.59 10.49
CA SER A 34 -7.77 9.27 11.71
C SER A 34 -6.41 9.94 11.57
N GLN A 35 -5.62 9.52 10.58
CA GLN A 35 -4.30 10.08 10.33
C GLN A 35 -4.29 11.12 9.22
N LYS A 36 -5.46 11.53 8.77
CA LYS A 36 -5.60 12.44 7.64
C LYS A 36 -4.74 13.67 7.80
N LYS A 37 -3.94 13.97 6.79
CA LYS A 37 -3.10 15.15 6.75
C LYS A 37 -2.64 15.36 5.33
N GLU A 38 -2.06 16.51 5.07
CA GLU A 38 -1.54 16.82 3.76
C GLU A 38 -0.43 15.84 3.40
N GLY A 39 -0.46 15.35 2.15
CA GLY A 39 0.55 14.41 1.69
C GLY A 39 0.29 12.97 2.01
N LEU A 40 -0.77 12.68 2.77
CA LEU A 40 -1.11 11.31 3.11
C LEU A 40 -2.02 10.69 2.08
N PHE A 41 -1.65 9.51 1.61
CA PHE A 41 -2.45 8.73 0.66
C PHE A 41 -2.68 7.33 1.21
N ALA A 42 -3.75 6.71 0.75
CA ALA A 42 -3.99 5.30 1.02
C ALA A 42 -3.75 4.49 -0.25
N LEU A 43 -3.06 3.38 -0.10
CA LEU A 43 -2.95 2.38 -1.16
C LEU A 43 -3.83 1.22 -0.72
N CYS A 44 -4.96 1.05 -1.36
CA CYS A 44 -6.04 0.28 -0.78
C CYS A 44 -6.60 -0.74 -1.77
N PHE A 45 -7.59 -1.49 -1.31
CA PHE A 45 -8.35 -2.38 -2.18
C PHE A 45 -9.69 -1.73 -2.50
N GLU A 46 -10.35 -2.26 -3.51
CA GLU A 46 -11.60 -1.67 -3.96
C GLU A 46 -12.65 -1.60 -2.85
N GLU A 47 -12.68 -2.61 -1.97
CA GLU A 47 -13.67 -2.62 -0.89
C GLU A 47 -13.47 -1.50 0.11
N ASP A 48 -12.29 -0.91 0.16
CA ASP A 48 -12.00 0.16 1.10
C ASP A 48 -12.46 1.52 0.61
N VAL A 49 -12.59 1.66 -0.71
CA VAL A 49 -12.78 2.95 -1.34
C VAL A 49 -13.95 3.76 -0.79
N PRO A 50 -15.14 3.16 -0.60
CA PRO A 50 -16.29 3.96 -0.14
C PRO A 50 -16.11 4.58 1.23
N PHE A 51 -15.18 4.08 2.02
CA PHE A 51 -15.03 4.52 3.41
C PHE A 51 -13.84 5.43 3.63
N LEU A 52 -13.01 5.65 2.61
CA LEU A 52 -11.80 6.47 2.76
C LEU A 52 -12.13 7.95 2.62
N GLN A 53 -11.49 8.75 3.46
CA GLN A 53 -11.62 10.20 3.44
C GLN A 53 -10.30 10.89 3.08
N VAL A 54 -9.34 10.13 2.56
CA VAL A 54 -8.06 10.64 2.11
C VAL A 54 -7.89 10.29 0.64
N PRO A 55 -6.99 10.96 -0.08
CA PRO A 55 -6.69 10.54 -1.44
C PRO A 55 -6.17 9.10 -1.45
N TYR A 56 -6.53 8.36 -2.47
CA TYR A 56 -6.17 6.95 -2.50
C TYR A 56 -5.87 6.47 -3.90
N ILE A 57 -5.21 5.33 -3.97
CA ILE A 57 -5.07 4.57 -5.20
C ILE A 57 -5.51 3.14 -4.88
N SER A 58 -6.45 2.62 -5.67
CA SER A 58 -6.96 1.29 -5.46
C SER A 58 -6.15 0.29 -6.27
N LEU A 59 -5.82 -0.84 -5.66
CA LEU A 59 -5.16 -1.94 -6.35
C LEU A 59 -6.16 -2.89 -6.99
N GLY A 60 -7.47 -2.67 -6.77
CA GLY A 60 -8.49 -3.47 -7.43
C GLY A 60 -9.19 -4.41 -6.48
N LYS A 61 -9.96 -5.35 -7.07
CA LYS A 61 -10.89 -6.16 -6.30
C LYS A 61 -10.28 -7.44 -5.75
N ASP A 62 -9.36 -8.02 -6.47
CA ASP A 62 -8.83 -9.32 -6.09
C ASP A 62 -7.33 -9.37 -6.29
N GLU A 63 -6.74 -10.51 -5.95
CA GLU A 63 -5.28 -10.64 -5.95
C GLU A 63 -4.69 -10.51 -7.34
N THR A 64 -5.42 -10.95 -8.35
CA THR A 64 -4.94 -10.82 -9.72
C THR A 64 -4.88 -9.36 -10.13
N ASP A 65 -5.92 -8.58 -9.79
CA ASP A 65 -5.91 -7.15 -10.04
C ASP A 65 -4.76 -6.47 -9.31
N GLN A 66 -4.57 -6.83 -8.05
CA GLN A 66 -3.51 -6.24 -7.24
C GLN A 66 -2.15 -6.46 -7.88
N ALA A 67 -1.90 -7.68 -8.35
CA ALA A 67 -0.63 -7.99 -8.99
C ALA A 67 -0.43 -7.16 -10.25
N LYS A 68 -1.50 -6.98 -11.02
CA LYS A 68 -1.41 -6.21 -12.25
C LYS A 68 -1.15 -4.72 -11.99
N HIS A 69 -1.71 -4.19 -10.94
CA HIS A 69 -1.72 -2.75 -10.77
C HIS A 69 -0.64 -2.21 -9.84
N LEU A 70 0.08 -3.09 -9.15
CA LEU A 70 0.97 -2.64 -8.09
C LEU A 70 2.02 -1.65 -8.55
N PHE A 71 2.76 -1.98 -9.62
CA PHE A 71 3.84 -1.09 -10.04
C PHE A 71 3.33 0.24 -10.55
N ALA A 72 2.22 0.20 -11.30
CA ALA A 72 1.63 1.44 -11.77
C ALA A 72 1.14 2.29 -10.60
N ALA A 73 0.59 1.66 -9.57
CA ALA A 73 0.13 2.37 -8.39
C ALA A 73 1.29 3.04 -7.65
N LEU A 74 2.40 2.32 -7.50
CA LEU A 74 3.56 2.90 -6.84
C LEU A 74 4.10 4.10 -7.61
N ARG A 75 4.12 4.02 -8.94
CA ARG A 75 4.55 5.16 -9.75
C ARG A 75 3.58 6.31 -9.61
N GLU A 76 2.28 6.02 -9.57
CA GLU A 76 1.28 7.07 -9.44
C GLU A 76 1.40 7.79 -8.12
N LEU A 77 1.73 7.09 -7.05
CA LEU A 77 1.97 7.73 -5.76
C LEU A 77 3.06 8.79 -5.87
N ASP A 78 4.15 8.44 -6.55
CA ASP A 78 5.22 9.40 -6.75
C ASP A 78 4.76 10.57 -7.60
N GLU A 79 4.04 10.29 -8.68
CA GLU A 79 3.59 11.34 -9.59
C GLU A 79 2.65 12.32 -8.90
N ARG A 80 1.86 11.81 -7.97
CA ARG A 80 0.91 12.66 -7.25
C ARG A 80 1.50 13.31 -6.01
N GLY A 81 2.78 13.08 -5.76
CA GLY A 81 3.46 13.75 -4.66
C GLY A 81 3.15 13.22 -3.28
N ALA A 82 2.77 11.95 -3.19
CA ALA A 82 2.50 11.35 -1.90
C ALA A 82 3.74 11.42 -1.02
N GLN A 83 3.57 11.80 0.22
CA GLN A 83 4.67 11.87 1.17
C GLN A 83 4.62 10.72 2.15
N GLU A 84 3.44 10.34 2.55
CA GLU A 84 3.24 9.20 3.43
C GLU A 84 2.08 8.37 2.92
N VAL A 85 2.22 7.05 2.97
CA VAL A 85 1.22 6.14 2.44
C VAL A 85 0.96 5.03 3.44
N TYR A 86 -0.31 4.79 3.71
CA TYR A 86 -0.71 3.57 4.41
C TYR A 86 -1.27 2.61 3.37
N ALA A 87 -0.72 1.41 3.33
CA ALA A 87 -1.10 0.40 2.35
C ALA A 87 -1.83 -0.74 3.02
N ARG A 88 -2.95 -1.15 2.44
CA ARG A 88 -3.67 -2.32 2.92
C ARG A 88 -2.81 -3.56 2.65
N CYS A 89 -2.66 -4.44 3.65
CA CYS A 89 -1.82 -5.62 3.50
C CYS A 89 -2.45 -6.64 2.56
N PRO A 90 -1.75 -7.05 1.51
CA PRO A 90 -2.25 -8.14 0.66
C PRO A 90 -2.25 -9.46 1.41
N SER A 91 -2.98 -10.43 0.87
CA SER A 91 -2.95 -11.77 1.40
C SER A 91 -1.53 -12.30 1.35
N LYS A 92 -1.13 -13.02 2.39
CA LYS A 92 0.21 -13.61 2.44
C LYS A 92 0.21 -15.03 1.92
N GLN A 93 -0.76 -15.37 1.08
CA GLN A 93 -0.88 -16.70 0.48
C GLN A 93 -1.19 -16.54 -1.00
N GLY A 94 -0.82 -17.53 -1.78
CA GLY A 94 -1.14 -17.55 -3.20
C GLY A 94 -0.60 -16.37 -3.96
N VAL A 95 -1.39 -15.85 -4.88
CA VAL A 95 -1.00 -14.71 -5.69
C VAL A 95 -0.75 -13.48 -4.81
N GLY A 96 -1.51 -13.35 -3.75
CA GLY A 96 -1.33 -12.22 -2.83
C GLY A 96 0.05 -12.19 -2.19
N LEU A 97 0.67 -13.35 -1.99
CA LEU A 97 2.01 -13.37 -1.41
C LEU A 97 3.01 -12.65 -2.31
N ALA A 98 2.90 -12.82 -3.62
CA ALA A 98 3.81 -12.13 -4.53
C ALA A 98 3.62 -10.62 -4.45
N VAL A 99 2.36 -10.18 -4.35
CA VAL A 99 2.08 -8.75 -4.17
C VAL A 99 2.66 -8.27 -2.86
N TYR A 100 2.43 -9.03 -1.79
CA TYR A 100 2.94 -8.67 -0.47
C TYR A 100 4.47 -8.55 -0.49
N ASN A 101 5.15 -9.51 -1.09
CA ASN A 101 6.61 -9.50 -1.11
C ASN A 101 7.18 -8.29 -1.80
N ARG A 102 6.53 -7.83 -2.86
CA ARG A 102 6.97 -6.63 -3.55
C ARG A 102 6.65 -5.38 -2.75
N LEU A 103 5.47 -5.36 -2.17
CA LEU A 103 5.03 -4.19 -1.43
C LEU A 103 5.86 -3.99 -0.15
N ILE A 104 6.19 -5.10 0.54
CA ILE A 104 6.97 -4.97 1.79
C ILE A 104 8.35 -4.39 1.51
N ARG A 105 8.92 -4.68 0.35
CA ARG A 105 10.19 -4.09 -0.01
C ARG A 105 10.05 -2.60 -0.30
N ALA A 106 8.99 -2.21 -1.01
CA ALA A 106 8.73 -0.80 -1.25
C ALA A 106 8.48 -0.06 0.05
N ALA A 107 7.98 -0.75 1.06
CA ALA A 107 7.71 -0.17 2.37
C ALA A 107 8.92 -0.24 3.30
N ALA A 108 10.07 -0.70 2.80
CA ALA A 108 11.27 -0.87 3.61
C ALA A 108 10.96 -1.72 4.84
N TYR A 109 10.14 -2.74 4.65
CA TYR A 109 9.75 -3.70 5.69
C TYR A 109 8.97 -3.08 6.84
N GLN A 110 8.34 -1.94 6.61
CA GLN A 110 7.48 -1.32 7.63
C GLN A 110 6.08 -1.88 7.53
N GLU A 111 5.68 -2.59 8.56
CA GLU A 111 4.36 -3.19 8.61
C GLU A 111 3.86 -3.17 10.05
N HIS A 112 2.58 -2.83 10.24
CA HIS A 112 1.94 -2.86 11.55
C HIS A 112 0.64 -3.64 11.45
N THR A 113 0.37 -4.43 12.46
CA THR A 113 -0.92 -5.11 12.57
C THR A 113 -1.85 -4.22 13.38
N LEU A 114 -2.98 -3.90 12.80
CA LEU A 114 -3.99 -3.14 13.51
C LEU A 114 -4.93 -4.12 14.19
N ASP A 115 -5.08 -3.95 15.46
CA ASP A 115 -5.91 -4.83 16.26
C ASP A 115 -6.59 -3.95 17.27
N GLY A 116 -7.87 -3.76 17.11
CA GLY A 116 -8.60 -2.86 17.98
C GLY A 116 -8.45 -3.20 19.44
N GLU A 117 -8.22 -4.45 19.75
CA GLU A 117 -8.08 -4.84 21.14
C GLU A 117 -6.72 -4.48 21.70
N SER A 118 -5.71 -4.43 20.89
CA SER A 118 -4.39 -4.12 21.39
C SER A 118 -4.29 -2.67 21.84
N GLU A 119 -5.24 -1.89 21.45
CA GLU A 119 -5.25 -0.49 21.83
C GLU A 119 -5.76 -0.29 23.24
N ALA A 120 -6.42 -1.26 23.76
CA ALA A 120 -7.07 -1.11 25.05
C ALA A 120 -6.10 -1.08 26.22
#